data_b4b23c0c94e146f5e471dbcf7e86a975
#
_entry.id   b4b23c0c94e146f5e471dbcf7e86a975
#
_cell.length_a   1.000
_cell.length_b   1.000
_cell.length_c   1.000
_cell.angle_alpha   90.00
_cell.angle_beta   90.00
_cell.angle_gamma   90.00
#
_symmetry.space_group_name_H-M   'P 1'
#
loop_
_entity.id
_entity.type
_entity.pdbx_description
1 polymer ?
#
loop_
_entity_poly.entity_id
_entity_poly.type
_entity_poly.pdbx_seq_one_letter_code
_entity_poly.pdbx_strand_id
1 'polypeptide(L)'
;AAPINWAVINGDTETGITTFFLQHEIDTGKVIQQVRVPIADTDNVEVVHDKLMILGGKLVLETVDAILNDTVKPIAQEDMAVVGELRPAPKIFKETCRIDWNSPVKKVYDFIRGLSPYPAAWSELVSPEGEAVVMKIFESEKIYEAHQLPVGTVVTDGKKYIKVAVPDGFVSVL
;
A
#
# COMPACT_ATOMS: atom_id res chain seq x y z
N ALA A 1 4.58 -3.76 8.10
CA ALA A 1 5.72 -4.29 7.34
C ALA A 1 5.70 -3.74 5.92
N ALA A 2 6.86 -3.34 5.37
CA ALA A 2 6.95 -2.69 4.06
C ALA A 2 6.22 -3.43 2.92
N PRO A 3 6.23 -4.78 2.79
CA PRO A 3 5.48 -5.48 1.75
C PRO A 3 3.98 -5.18 1.73
N ILE A 4 3.32 -5.05 2.87
CA ILE A 4 1.89 -4.72 2.95
C ILE A 4 1.64 -3.31 2.40
N ASN A 5 2.45 -2.33 2.83
CA ASN A 5 2.36 -0.98 2.32
C ASN A 5 2.54 -0.94 0.79
N TRP A 6 3.59 -1.62 0.28
CA TRP A 6 3.88 -1.62 -1.14
C TRP A 6 2.80 -2.30 -1.99
N ALA A 7 2.13 -3.34 -1.50
CA ALA A 7 0.99 -3.92 -2.20
C ALA A 7 -0.11 -2.86 -2.42
N VAL A 8 -0.43 -2.07 -1.39
CA VAL A 8 -1.44 -0.99 -1.50
C VAL A 8 -0.95 0.18 -2.35
N ILE A 9 0.31 0.66 -2.13
CA ILE A 9 0.93 1.75 -2.90
C ILE A 9 0.97 1.43 -4.39
N ASN A 10 1.25 0.18 -4.75
CA ASN A 10 1.30 -0.27 -6.14
C ASN A 10 -0.08 -0.45 -6.77
N GLY A 11 -1.16 -0.32 -6.00
CA GLY A 11 -2.52 -0.52 -6.48
C GLY A 11 -2.86 -1.98 -6.76
N ASP A 12 -2.21 -2.91 -6.06
CA ASP A 12 -2.53 -4.33 -6.18
C ASP A 12 -3.96 -4.61 -5.73
N THR A 13 -4.63 -5.53 -6.39
CA THR A 13 -6.00 -5.95 -6.06
C THR A 13 -6.04 -7.13 -5.10
N GLU A 14 -4.89 -7.75 -4.85
CA GLU A 14 -4.75 -8.84 -3.88
C GLU A 14 -3.35 -8.83 -3.26
N THR A 15 -3.26 -9.38 -2.07
CA THR A 15 -2.03 -9.73 -1.36
C THR A 15 -2.17 -11.12 -0.76
N GLY A 16 -1.28 -11.56 0.12
CA GLY A 16 -1.40 -12.88 0.71
C GLY A 16 -0.59 -13.09 1.96
N ILE A 17 -0.82 -14.28 2.54
CA ILE A 17 -0.11 -14.80 3.68
C ILE A 17 0.47 -16.14 3.28
N THR A 18 1.71 -16.37 3.62
CA THR A 18 2.42 -17.61 3.33
C THR A 18 3.03 -18.14 4.62
N THR A 19 2.80 -19.43 4.91
CA THR A 19 3.55 -20.16 5.93
C THR A 19 4.60 -21.03 5.25
N PHE A 20 5.80 -21.09 5.82
CA PHE A 20 6.92 -21.83 5.27
C PHE A 20 7.82 -22.36 6.39
N PHE A 21 8.60 -23.39 6.11
CA PHE A 21 9.61 -23.88 7.03
C PHE A 21 10.82 -22.96 7.09
N LEU A 22 11.32 -22.68 8.26
CA LEU A 22 12.54 -21.88 8.43
C LEU A 22 13.76 -22.63 7.92
N GLN A 23 14.65 -21.90 7.25
CA GLN A 23 15.98 -22.36 6.83
C GLN A 23 17.03 -21.36 7.28
N HIS A 24 18.31 -21.67 7.00
CA HIS A 24 19.43 -20.82 7.41
C HIS A 24 19.37 -19.43 6.74
N GLU A 25 19.00 -19.38 5.47
CA GLU A 25 18.79 -18.12 4.75
C GLU A 25 17.39 -17.57 5.04
N ILE A 26 17.30 -16.25 5.18
CA ILE A 26 16.05 -15.56 5.49
C ILE A 26 15.05 -15.74 4.35
N ASP A 27 13.81 -16.11 4.69
CA ASP A 27 12.64 -16.20 3.78
C ASP A 27 12.78 -17.18 2.60
N THR A 28 13.70 -18.15 2.65
CA THR A 28 13.96 -19.11 1.55
C THR A 28 13.35 -20.49 1.76
N GLY A 29 12.69 -20.73 2.88
CA GLY A 29 12.17 -22.06 3.22
C GLY A 29 11.02 -22.51 2.32
N LYS A 30 10.79 -23.86 2.30
CA LYS A 30 9.69 -24.45 1.52
C LYS A 30 8.34 -24.00 2.05
N VAL A 31 7.49 -23.55 1.13
CA VAL A 31 6.13 -23.09 1.43
C VAL A 31 5.25 -24.25 1.84
N ILE A 32 4.49 -24.07 2.93
CA ILE A 32 3.54 -25.05 3.47
C ILE A 32 2.14 -24.72 2.97
N GLN A 33 1.68 -23.48 3.19
CA GLN A 33 0.36 -23.00 2.80
C GLN A 33 0.41 -21.54 2.37
N GLN A 34 -0.52 -21.14 1.52
CA GLN A 34 -0.69 -19.76 1.09
C GLN A 34 -2.17 -19.41 0.99
N VAL A 35 -2.55 -18.24 1.47
CA VAL A 35 -3.91 -17.70 1.37
C VAL A 35 -3.84 -16.32 0.72
N ARG A 36 -4.67 -16.09 -0.30
CA ARG A 36 -4.84 -14.81 -0.98
C ARG A 36 -5.89 -13.96 -0.27
N VAL A 37 -5.64 -12.66 -0.19
CA VAL A 37 -6.49 -11.67 0.47
C VAL A 37 -6.77 -10.54 -0.50
N PRO A 38 -8.04 -10.26 -0.83
CA PRO A 38 -8.37 -9.15 -1.72
C PRO A 38 -8.12 -7.80 -1.07
N ILE A 39 -7.63 -6.86 -1.86
CA ILE A 39 -7.47 -5.44 -1.52
C ILE A 39 -8.55 -4.67 -2.28
N ALA A 40 -9.52 -4.11 -1.56
CA ALA A 40 -10.51 -3.23 -2.17
C ALA A 40 -9.89 -1.87 -2.52
N ASP A 41 -10.47 -1.17 -3.49
CA ASP A 41 -9.99 0.16 -3.92
C ASP A 41 -10.03 1.21 -2.80
N THR A 42 -10.86 0.99 -1.80
CA THR A 42 -11.00 1.87 -0.61
C THR A 42 -10.19 1.41 0.61
N ASP A 43 -9.58 0.22 0.55
CA ASP A 43 -8.77 -0.27 1.68
C ASP A 43 -7.49 0.56 1.82
N ASN A 44 -7.22 1.07 3.01
CA ASN A 44 -5.91 1.60 3.37
C ASN A 44 -5.01 0.47 3.91
N VAL A 45 -3.77 0.78 4.25
CA VAL A 45 -2.82 -0.26 4.74
C VAL A 45 -3.24 -0.85 6.08
N GLU A 46 -3.94 -0.10 6.94
CA GLU A 46 -4.44 -0.60 8.24
C GLU A 46 -5.50 -1.69 8.03
N VAL A 47 -6.49 -1.42 7.17
CA VAL A 47 -7.53 -2.40 6.84
C VAL A 47 -6.94 -3.68 6.25
N VAL A 48 -5.96 -3.55 5.34
CA VAL A 48 -5.28 -4.71 4.76
C VAL A 48 -4.48 -5.47 5.82
N HIS A 49 -3.76 -4.76 6.69
CA HIS A 49 -3.03 -5.36 7.82
C HIS A 49 -3.94 -6.16 8.73
N ASP A 50 -5.10 -5.62 9.10
CA ASP A 50 -6.04 -6.28 10.00
C ASP A 50 -6.66 -7.54 9.36
N LYS A 51 -7.00 -7.48 8.06
CA LYS A 51 -7.41 -8.66 7.29
C LYS A 51 -6.34 -9.76 7.34
N LEU A 52 -5.09 -9.38 7.09
CA LEU A 52 -3.96 -10.32 7.11
C LEU A 52 -3.71 -10.87 8.51
N MET A 53 -3.80 -10.06 9.55
CA MET A 53 -3.63 -10.49 10.93
C MET A 53 -4.64 -11.55 11.34
N ILE A 54 -5.92 -11.33 11.05
CA ILE A 54 -7.00 -12.27 11.40
C ILE A 54 -6.85 -13.60 10.63
N LEU A 55 -6.62 -13.51 9.32
CA LEU A 55 -6.46 -14.70 8.47
C LEU A 55 -5.15 -15.42 8.74
N GLY A 56 -4.09 -14.69 9.06
CA GLY A 56 -2.79 -15.25 9.43
C GLY A 56 -2.86 -16.09 10.70
N GLY A 57 -3.59 -15.64 11.72
CA GLY A 57 -3.81 -16.42 12.93
C GLY A 57 -4.50 -17.77 12.65
N LYS A 58 -5.51 -17.77 11.78
CA LYS A 58 -6.17 -19.02 11.35
C LYS A 58 -5.23 -19.94 10.56
N LEU A 59 -4.52 -19.37 9.59
CA LEU A 59 -3.60 -20.11 8.74
C LEU A 59 -2.47 -20.77 9.54
N VAL A 60 -1.96 -20.10 10.59
CA VAL A 60 -0.94 -20.68 11.47
C VAL A 60 -1.48 -21.90 12.21
N LEU A 61 -2.69 -21.86 12.75
CA LEU A 61 -3.32 -23.01 13.40
C LEU A 61 -3.48 -24.19 12.43
N GLU A 62 -4.02 -23.95 11.25
CA GLU A 62 -4.17 -24.96 10.19
C GLU A 62 -2.81 -25.54 9.77
N THR A 63 -1.77 -24.70 9.69
CA THR A 63 -0.42 -25.15 9.36
C THR A 63 0.16 -26.06 10.44
N VAL A 64 -0.01 -25.71 11.71
CA VAL A 64 0.47 -26.53 12.85
C VAL A 64 -0.26 -27.86 12.87
N ASP A 65 -1.57 -27.86 12.70
CA ASP A 65 -2.37 -29.10 12.64
C ASP A 65 -1.95 -30.00 11.49
N ALA A 66 -1.68 -29.41 10.31
CA ALA A 66 -1.19 -30.17 9.16
C ALA A 66 0.18 -30.81 9.40
N ILE A 67 1.09 -30.11 10.09
CA ILE A 67 2.41 -30.62 10.48
C ILE A 67 2.25 -31.78 11.47
N LEU A 68 1.45 -31.60 12.52
CA LEU A 68 1.23 -32.62 13.55
C LEU A 68 0.62 -33.90 12.99
N ASN A 69 -0.23 -33.81 11.97
CA ASN A 69 -0.89 -34.93 11.30
C ASN A 69 -0.09 -35.48 10.11
N ASP A 70 1.13 -35.02 9.86
CA ASP A 70 2.00 -35.42 8.74
C ASP A 70 1.31 -35.34 7.37
N THR A 71 0.47 -34.30 7.18
CA THR A 71 -0.29 -34.08 5.93
C THR A 71 0.34 -33.00 5.03
N VAL A 72 1.42 -32.37 5.49
CA VAL A 72 2.10 -31.28 4.78
C VAL A 72 2.81 -31.77 3.53
N LYS A 73 2.64 -31.05 2.42
CA LYS A 73 3.39 -31.24 1.17
C LYS A 73 4.14 -29.94 0.82
N PRO A 74 5.31 -29.69 1.41
CA PRO A 74 6.02 -28.45 1.21
C PRO A 74 6.51 -28.30 -0.23
N ILE A 75 6.32 -27.11 -0.80
CA ILE A 75 6.73 -26.75 -2.17
C ILE A 75 7.94 -25.82 -2.10
N ALA A 76 8.97 -26.07 -2.89
CA ALA A 76 10.09 -25.14 -3.00
C ALA A 76 9.60 -23.83 -3.66
N GLN A 77 10.14 -22.70 -3.23
CA GLN A 77 9.66 -21.40 -3.72
C GLN A 77 9.93 -21.22 -5.22
N GLU A 78 11.03 -21.77 -5.73
CA GLU A 78 11.37 -21.81 -7.15
C GLU A 78 10.39 -22.61 -8.01
N ASP A 79 9.68 -23.56 -7.42
CA ASP A 79 8.68 -24.38 -8.11
C ASP A 79 7.28 -23.75 -8.07
N MET A 80 7.12 -22.63 -7.38
CA MET A 80 5.85 -21.91 -7.32
C MET A 80 5.63 -21.08 -8.59
N ALA A 81 4.42 -21.16 -9.14
CA ALA A 81 4.05 -20.30 -10.26
C ALA A 81 4.02 -18.83 -9.83
N VAL A 82 4.89 -18.02 -10.42
CA VAL A 82 4.90 -16.57 -10.25
C VAL A 82 4.03 -15.95 -11.33
N VAL A 83 3.03 -15.17 -10.93
CA VAL A 83 2.20 -14.40 -11.87
C VAL A 83 2.74 -12.98 -11.95
N GLY A 84 3.33 -12.63 -13.08
CA GLY A 84 3.89 -11.29 -13.31
C GLY A 84 5.34 -11.12 -12.83
N GLU A 85 5.79 -9.88 -12.84
CA GLU A 85 7.14 -9.50 -12.40
C GLU A 85 7.19 -9.30 -10.88
N LEU A 86 8.21 -9.86 -10.23
CA LEU A 86 8.46 -9.64 -8.81
C LEU A 86 8.92 -8.21 -8.58
N ARG A 87 8.18 -7.48 -7.74
CA ARG A 87 8.49 -6.10 -7.39
C ARG A 87 9.13 -6.02 -6.01
N PRO A 88 10.17 -5.20 -5.83
CA PRO A 88 10.80 -5.01 -4.53
C PRO A 88 9.87 -4.28 -3.57
N ALA A 89 10.03 -4.57 -2.28
CA ALA A 89 9.34 -3.88 -1.19
C ALA A 89 10.37 -3.26 -0.23
N PRO A 90 11.09 -2.21 -0.64
CA PRO A 90 12.15 -1.61 0.16
C PRO A 90 11.60 -1.00 1.44
N LYS A 91 12.50 -0.81 2.41
CA LYS A 91 12.16 -0.12 3.66
C LYS A 91 11.65 1.29 3.36
N ILE A 92 10.57 1.67 4.04
CA ILE A 92 9.95 2.99 3.91
C ILE A 92 10.58 3.94 4.92
N PHE A 93 11.11 5.05 4.42
CA PHE A 93 11.68 6.15 5.20
C PHE A 93 10.79 7.38 5.08
N LYS A 94 11.04 8.41 5.91
CA LYS A 94 10.27 9.65 5.88
C LYS A 94 10.31 10.31 4.49
N GLU A 95 11.47 10.31 3.87
CA GLU A 95 11.70 10.93 2.54
C GLU A 95 10.87 10.23 1.45
N THR A 96 10.76 8.90 1.53
CA THR A 96 9.95 8.11 0.57
C THR A 96 8.45 8.30 0.76
N CYS A 97 8.00 8.92 1.86
CA CYS A 97 6.59 9.23 2.09
C CYS A 97 6.16 10.58 1.49
N ARG A 98 7.06 11.33 0.85
CA ARG A 98 6.72 12.58 0.17
C ARG A 98 5.91 12.30 -1.09
N ILE A 99 4.77 12.98 -1.23
CA ILE A 99 3.87 12.81 -2.37
C ILE A 99 4.52 13.41 -3.63
N ASP A 100 4.55 12.63 -4.71
CA ASP A 100 4.88 13.11 -6.06
C ASP A 100 3.59 13.45 -6.81
N TRP A 101 3.25 14.73 -6.83
CA TRP A 101 2.07 15.23 -7.51
C TRP A 101 2.14 15.12 -9.04
N ASN A 102 3.31 14.87 -9.65
CA ASN A 102 3.42 14.58 -11.08
C ASN A 102 2.91 13.19 -11.47
N SER A 103 2.48 12.41 -10.51
CA SER A 103 1.87 11.10 -10.74
C SER A 103 0.37 11.22 -11.04
N PRO A 104 -0.24 10.27 -11.80
CA PRO A 104 -1.68 10.25 -12.05
C PRO A 104 -2.50 10.15 -10.75
N VAL A 105 -3.78 10.59 -10.81
CA VAL A 105 -4.76 10.55 -9.70
C VAL A 105 -4.72 9.23 -8.95
N LYS A 106 -4.84 8.10 -9.69
CA LYS A 106 -4.87 6.77 -9.08
C LYS A 106 -3.61 6.47 -8.29
N LYS A 107 -2.45 6.82 -8.82
CA LYS A 107 -1.15 6.54 -8.20
C LYS A 107 -0.95 7.36 -6.92
N VAL A 108 -1.34 8.64 -6.93
CA VAL A 108 -1.28 9.49 -5.73
C VAL A 108 -2.25 8.98 -4.67
N TYR A 109 -3.46 8.62 -5.05
CA TYR A 109 -4.46 8.05 -4.16
C TYR A 109 -3.96 6.75 -3.50
N ASP A 110 -3.44 5.80 -4.29
CA ASP A 110 -2.91 4.53 -3.77
C ASP A 110 -1.71 4.75 -2.85
N PHE A 111 -0.87 5.73 -3.16
CA PHE A 111 0.26 6.13 -2.32
C PHE A 111 -0.20 6.64 -0.95
N ILE A 112 -1.20 7.52 -0.92
CA ILE A 112 -1.75 8.06 0.33
C ILE A 112 -2.35 6.94 1.18
N ARG A 113 -3.28 6.14 0.62
CA ARG A 113 -3.92 5.05 1.37
C ARG A 113 -2.95 3.94 1.78
N GLY A 114 -1.91 3.70 0.98
CA GLY A 114 -0.86 2.71 1.27
C GLY A 114 0.10 3.12 2.39
N LEU A 115 0.09 4.40 2.78
CA LEU A 115 0.85 4.94 3.91
C LEU A 115 -0.03 5.34 5.10
N SER A 116 -1.36 5.24 4.98
CA SER A 116 -2.31 5.64 6.01
C SER A 116 -2.72 4.47 6.90
N PRO A 117 -2.75 4.66 8.24
CA PRO A 117 -2.48 5.89 8.98
C PRO A 117 -0.99 6.11 9.29
N TYR A 118 -0.12 5.13 9.08
CA TYR A 118 1.29 5.22 9.42
C TYR A 118 2.16 4.58 8.33
N PRO A 119 3.27 5.26 7.94
CA PRO A 119 3.89 6.49 8.48
C PRO A 119 3.21 7.79 8.06
N ALA A 120 2.21 7.78 7.22
CA ALA A 120 1.48 8.83 6.54
C ALA A 120 2.24 9.46 5.36
N ALA A 121 1.52 9.67 4.27
CA ALA A 121 2.01 10.48 3.15
C ALA A 121 2.07 11.95 3.57
N TRP A 122 3.03 12.70 3.01
CA TRP A 122 3.19 14.10 3.33
C TRP A 122 3.55 14.95 2.11
N SER A 123 3.24 16.24 2.20
CA SER A 123 3.63 17.26 1.23
C SER A 123 3.91 18.58 1.93
N GLU A 124 4.49 19.52 1.20
CA GLU A 124 4.66 20.91 1.65
C GLU A 124 3.61 21.78 0.97
N LEU A 125 2.84 22.49 1.78
CA LEU A 125 1.97 23.56 1.33
C LEU A 125 2.74 24.88 1.42
N VAL A 126 2.91 25.55 0.28
CA VAL A 126 3.64 26.80 0.20
C VAL A 126 2.65 27.95 0.03
N SER A 127 2.71 28.95 0.92
CA SER A 127 1.89 30.15 0.82
C SER A 127 2.36 31.06 -0.35
N PRO A 128 1.54 32.02 -0.81
CA PRO A 128 1.97 33.02 -1.78
C PRO A 128 3.21 33.84 -1.34
N GLU A 129 3.39 33.98 -0.04
CA GLU A 129 4.53 34.69 0.58
C GLU A 129 5.80 33.83 0.68
N GLY A 130 5.68 32.51 0.30
CA GLY A 130 6.79 31.58 0.29
C GLY A 130 7.01 30.82 1.61
N GLU A 131 6.08 30.93 2.56
CA GLU A 131 6.12 30.13 3.78
C GLU A 131 5.68 28.69 3.49
N ALA A 132 6.49 27.72 3.92
CA ALA A 132 6.22 26.30 3.72
C ALA A 132 5.76 25.62 5.04
N VAL A 133 4.64 24.91 4.96
CA VAL A 133 4.11 24.11 6.07
C VAL A 133 4.04 22.63 5.63
N VAL A 134 4.62 21.75 6.42
CA VAL A 134 4.51 20.30 6.19
C VAL A 134 3.13 19.82 6.60
N MET A 135 2.43 19.20 5.68
CA MET A 135 1.11 18.63 5.87
C MET A 135 1.15 17.11 5.66
N LYS A 136 0.61 16.33 6.62
CA LYS A 136 0.36 14.91 6.46
C LYS A 136 -1.05 14.70 5.93
N ILE A 137 -1.18 13.79 4.97
CA ILE A 137 -2.44 13.44 4.34
C ILE A 137 -2.75 11.98 4.65
N PHE A 138 -3.90 11.75 5.27
CA PHE A 138 -4.34 10.41 5.71
C PHE A 138 -5.43 9.85 4.82
N GLU A 139 -6.32 10.71 4.31
CA GLU A 139 -7.46 10.33 3.50
C GLU A 139 -7.58 11.24 2.29
N SER A 140 -8.00 10.68 1.17
CA SER A 140 -8.18 11.41 -0.08
C SER A 140 -9.21 10.76 -0.99
N GLU A 141 -9.69 11.51 -1.97
CA GLU A 141 -10.58 11.03 -3.02
C GLU A 141 -10.02 11.34 -4.41
N LYS A 142 -10.36 10.46 -5.34
CA LYS A 142 -9.99 10.58 -6.75
C LYS A 142 -11.03 11.42 -7.49
N ILE A 143 -10.59 12.48 -8.20
CA ILE A 143 -11.44 13.31 -9.05
C ILE A 143 -10.85 13.31 -10.47
N TYR A 144 -11.49 12.63 -11.39
CA TYR A 144 -11.11 12.57 -12.79
C TYR A 144 -11.81 13.70 -13.56
N GLU A 145 -11.16 14.85 -13.61
CA GLU A 145 -11.65 16.07 -14.25
C GLU A 145 -10.53 16.74 -15.03
N ALA A 146 -10.70 16.90 -16.33
CA ALA A 146 -9.69 17.57 -17.17
C ALA A 146 -9.51 19.04 -16.76
N HIS A 147 -8.27 19.52 -16.67
CA HIS A 147 -7.92 20.88 -16.34
C HIS A 147 -6.66 21.36 -17.09
N GLN A 148 -6.37 22.66 -17.00
CA GLN A 148 -5.17 23.28 -17.56
C GLN A 148 -4.24 23.87 -16.46
N LEU A 149 -4.50 23.53 -15.19
CA LEU A 149 -3.71 24.04 -14.08
C LEU A 149 -2.34 23.35 -14.02
N PRO A 150 -1.27 24.05 -13.62
CA PRO A 150 -0.01 23.41 -13.30
C PRO A 150 -0.17 22.33 -12.23
N VAL A 151 0.57 21.24 -12.39
CA VAL A 151 0.59 20.14 -11.39
C VAL A 151 1.03 20.69 -10.02
N GLY A 152 0.38 20.22 -8.96
CA GLY A 152 0.61 20.69 -7.59
C GLY A 152 -0.17 21.94 -7.21
N THR A 153 -0.94 22.54 -8.15
CA THR A 153 -1.80 23.68 -7.82
C THR A 153 -2.87 23.26 -6.84
N VAL A 154 -2.96 24.00 -5.72
CA VAL A 154 -4.02 23.81 -4.72
C VAL A 154 -5.24 24.60 -5.12
N VAL A 155 -6.40 23.93 -5.17
CA VAL A 155 -7.71 24.53 -5.44
C VAL A 155 -8.58 24.34 -4.19
N THR A 156 -9.11 25.44 -3.68
CA THR A 156 -9.93 25.45 -2.46
C THR A 156 -10.94 26.60 -2.50
N ASP A 157 -12.06 26.44 -1.81
CA ASP A 157 -13.00 27.53 -1.52
C ASP A 157 -12.72 28.20 -0.15
N GLY A 158 -11.65 27.77 0.51
CA GLY A 158 -11.23 28.27 1.83
C GLY A 158 -12.13 27.80 2.99
N LYS A 159 -13.07 26.88 2.75
CA LYS A 159 -14.06 26.46 3.76
C LYS A 159 -14.34 24.96 3.77
N LYS A 160 -14.57 24.36 2.62
CA LYS A 160 -15.19 23.02 2.52
C LYS A 160 -14.28 21.97 1.89
N TYR A 161 -13.39 22.37 0.99
CA TYR A 161 -12.56 21.42 0.28
C TYR A 161 -11.17 21.96 -0.02
N ILE A 162 -10.24 21.04 -0.12
CA ILE A 162 -8.90 21.24 -0.68
C ILE A 162 -8.68 20.13 -1.69
N LYS A 163 -8.35 20.48 -2.93
CA LYS A 163 -7.94 19.51 -3.95
C LYS A 163 -6.65 19.97 -4.63
N VAL A 164 -5.81 19.02 -4.98
CA VAL A 164 -4.50 19.28 -5.63
C VAL A 164 -4.55 18.78 -7.06
N ALA A 165 -4.13 19.63 -7.99
CA ALA A 165 -4.07 19.30 -9.42
C ALA A 165 -2.96 18.27 -9.70
N VAL A 166 -3.28 17.23 -10.44
CA VAL A 166 -2.38 16.18 -10.95
C VAL A 166 -2.60 15.99 -12.45
N PRO A 167 -1.77 15.25 -13.20
CA PRO A 167 -1.82 15.25 -14.67
C PRO A 167 -3.17 14.91 -15.31
N ASP A 168 -4.00 14.10 -14.66
CA ASP A 168 -5.25 13.56 -15.20
C ASP A 168 -6.48 13.88 -14.34
N GLY A 169 -6.36 14.87 -13.43
CA GLY A 169 -7.45 15.30 -12.59
C GLY A 169 -7.00 15.95 -11.28
N PHE A 170 -7.71 15.65 -10.20
CA PHE A 170 -7.40 16.17 -8.87
C PHE A 170 -7.43 15.06 -7.82
N VAL A 171 -6.63 15.26 -6.78
CA VAL A 171 -6.75 14.50 -5.52
C VAL A 171 -7.35 15.42 -4.47
N SER A 172 -8.55 15.08 -4.00
CA SER A 172 -9.20 15.78 -2.88
C SER A 172 -8.61 15.29 -1.57
N VAL A 173 -8.24 16.21 -0.70
CA VAL A 173 -7.75 15.93 0.66
C VAL A 173 -8.93 16.02 1.62
N LEU A 174 -9.12 14.99 2.46
CA LEU A 174 -10.21 14.89 3.44
C LEU A 174 -9.73 15.16 4.85
#